data_6a66eb0e593edd52258531323de9e3df
#
_entry.id   6a66eb0e593edd52258531323de9e3df
#
_cell.length_a   1.000
_cell.length_b   1.000
_cell.length_c   1.000
_cell.angle_alpha   90.00
_cell.angle_beta   90.00
_cell.angle_gamma   90.00
#
_symmetry.space_group_name_H-M   'P 1'
#
loop_
_entity.id
_entity.type
_entity.pdbx_description
1 polymer ?
#
loop_
_entity_poly.entity_id
_entity_poly.type
_entity_poly.pdbx_seq_one_letter_code
_entity_poly.pdbx_strand_id
1 'polypeptide(L)' 'MKTFVISARASDGREFEYERRTETAREALKSWFKGVRGKKIVFLGIRQYAGTMSLEMVGA' A
#
# COMPACT_ATOMS: atom_id res chain seq x y z
N MET A 1 10.89 -11.67 5.44
CA MET A 1 10.41 -10.37 4.94
C MET A 1 8.94 -10.48 4.59
N LYS A 2 8.18 -9.46 4.91
CA LYS A 2 6.73 -9.46 4.69
C LYS A 2 6.38 -8.57 3.51
N THR A 3 5.24 -8.87 2.88
CA THR A 3 4.73 -8.04 1.81
C THR A 3 3.54 -7.25 2.31
N PHE A 4 3.56 -5.95 2.09
CA PHE A 4 2.46 -5.07 2.48
C PHE A 4 1.85 -4.42 1.24
N VAL A 5 0.54 -4.23 1.28
CA VAL A 5 -0.18 -3.55 0.20
C VAL A 5 -0.70 -2.23 0.75
N ILE A 6 -0.36 -1.16 0.10
CA ILE A 6 -0.73 0.19 0.51
C ILE A 6 -1.74 0.72 -0.48
N SER A 7 -2.91 1.11 0.02
CA SER A 7 -3.98 1.68 -0.80
C SER A 7 -3.92 3.19 -0.75
N ALA A 8 -4.04 3.82 -1.90
CA ALA A 8 -3.95 5.28 -2.00
C ALA A 8 -4.87 5.79 -3.10
N ARG A 9 -5.21 7.06 -3.03
CA ARG A 9 -6.07 7.71 -4.02
C ARG A 9 -5.37 8.95 -4.57
N ALA A 10 -5.40 9.09 -5.88
CA ALA A 10 -4.86 10.27 -6.55
C ALA A 10 -5.90 11.40 -6.53
N SER A 11 -5.47 12.62 -6.87
CA SER A 11 -6.33 13.80 -6.85
C SER A 11 -7.48 13.72 -7.86
N ASP A 12 -7.32 12.91 -8.90
CA ASP A 12 -8.37 12.72 -9.90
C ASP A 12 -9.40 11.66 -9.51
N GLY A 13 -9.26 11.09 -8.30
CA GLY A 13 -10.19 10.10 -7.79
C GLY A 13 -9.81 8.66 -8.06
N ARG A 14 -8.76 8.42 -8.84
CA ARG A 14 -8.32 7.06 -9.12
C ARG A 14 -7.62 6.46 -7.91
N GLU A 15 -7.88 5.20 -7.68
CA GLU A 15 -7.27 4.47 -6.57
C GLU A 15 -6.21 3.54 -7.08
N PHE A 16 -5.13 3.43 -6.32
CA PHE A 16 -3.99 2.59 -6.65
C PHE A 16 -3.59 1.73 -5.47
N GLU A 17 -2.97 0.61 -5.78
CA GLU A 17 -2.38 -0.24 -4.76
C GLU A 17 -0.89 -0.38 -5.05
N TYR A 18 -0.09 -0.32 -3.99
CA TYR A 18 1.36 -0.43 -4.08
C TYR A 18 1.80 -1.60 -3.19
N GLU A 19 2.76 -2.35 -3.68
CA GLU A 19 3.35 -3.42 -2.89
C GLU A 19 4.71 -2.98 -2.36
N ARG A 20 4.99 -3.35 -1.11
CA ARG A 20 6.31 -3.12 -0.51
C ARG A 20 6.69 -4.35 0.30
N ARG A 21 7.91 -4.79 0.13
CA ARG A 21 8.43 -5.95 0.86
C ARG A 21 9.41 -5.46 1.91
N THR A 22 8.99 -5.50 3.15
CA THR A 22 9.78 -5.01 4.27
C THR A 22 9.53 -5.88 5.50
N GLU A 23 10.29 -5.64 6.57
CA GLU A 23 10.10 -6.38 7.81
C GLU A 23 8.87 -5.91 8.58
N THR A 24 8.53 -4.63 8.49
CA THR A 24 7.42 -4.06 9.24
C THR A 24 6.57 -3.16 8.35
N ALA A 25 5.32 -2.94 8.77
CA ALA A 25 4.44 -2.03 8.07
C ALA A 25 4.98 -0.60 8.09
N ARG A 26 5.65 -0.22 9.17
CA ARG A 26 6.24 1.11 9.29
C ARG A 26 7.27 1.35 8.21
N GLU A 27 8.13 0.37 7.97
CA GLU A 27 9.14 0.48 6.93
C GLU A 27 8.51 0.55 5.55
N ALA A 28 7.43 -0.22 5.33
CA ALA A 28 6.71 -0.18 4.07
C ALA A 28 6.15 1.21 3.81
N LEU A 29 5.55 1.83 4.83
CA LEU A 29 5.00 3.17 4.72
C LEU A 29 6.09 4.20 4.43
N LYS A 30 7.21 4.10 5.12
CA LYS A 30 8.33 5.01 4.89
C LYS A 30 8.81 4.94 3.44
N SER A 31 8.97 3.74 2.93
CA SER A 31 9.40 3.53 1.55
C SER A 31 8.40 4.12 0.58
N TRP A 32 7.11 3.88 0.84
CA TRP A 32 6.05 4.38 -0.02
C TRP A 32 5.99 5.90 -0.02
N PHE A 33 6.06 6.52 1.15
CA PHE A 33 6.02 7.98 1.24
C PHE A 33 7.16 8.64 0.48
N LYS A 34 8.33 8.03 0.48
CA LYS A 34 9.45 8.53 -0.31
C LYS A 34 9.13 8.52 -1.80
N GLY A 35 8.46 7.46 -2.26
CA GLY A 35 8.13 7.31 -3.67
C GLY A 35 7.06 8.25 -4.16
N VAL A 36 6.16 8.68 -3.27
CA VAL A 36 5.05 9.57 -3.67
C VAL A 36 5.26 11.01 -3.21
N ARG A 37 6.43 11.32 -2.68
CA ARG A 37 6.73 12.64 -2.19
C ARG A 37 6.57 13.68 -3.29
N GLY A 38 5.86 14.75 -2.99
CA GLY A 38 5.60 15.80 -3.96
C GLY A 38 4.42 15.54 -4.87
N LYS A 39 3.80 14.37 -4.76
CA LYS A 39 2.61 14.03 -5.53
C LYS A 39 1.37 14.21 -4.68
N LYS A 40 0.26 14.53 -5.32
CA LYS A 40 -1.01 14.72 -4.61
C LYS A 40 -1.70 13.36 -4.48
N ILE A 41 -1.22 12.57 -3.53
CA ILE A 41 -1.73 11.22 -3.30
C ILE A 41 -2.13 11.11 -1.84
N VAL A 42 -3.34 10.60 -1.60
CA VAL A 42 -3.88 10.42 -0.26
C VAL A 42 -3.74 8.96 0.16
N PHE A 43 -3.16 8.76 1.31
CA PHE A 43 -3.04 7.42 1.90
C PHE A 43 -4.41 6.97 2.41
N LEU A 44 -4.83 5.76 2.03
CA LEU A 44 -6.09 5.20 2.49
C LEU A 44 -5.91 4.10 3.52
N GLY A 45 -4.92 3.24 3.35
CA GLY A 45 -4.70 2.18 4.31
C GLY A 45 -3.56 1.27 3.91
N ILE A 46 -3.18 0.39 4.85
CA ILE A 46 -2.13 -0.59 4.61
C ILE A 46 -2.57 -1.92 5.19
N ARG A 47 -2.23 -3.00 4.51
CA ARG A 47 -2.52 -4.34 5.01
C ARG A 47 -1.38 -5.27 4.65
N GLN A 48 -1.23 -6.33 5.42
CA GLN A 48 -0.22 -7.33 5.13
C GLN A 48 -0.77 -8.32 4.12
N TYR A 49 0.00 -8.57 3.07
CA TYR A 49 -0.35 -9.55 2.07
C TYR A 49 0.07 -10.93 2.57
N ALA A 50 -0.87 -11.86 2.62
CA ALA A 50 -0.60 -13.21 3.10
C ALA A 50 -0.85 -14.25 2.01
N GLY A 51 -0.26 -14.03 0.84
CA GLY A 51 -0.40 -14.94 -0.28
C GLY A 51 -1.80 -14.88 -0.88
N THR A 52 -2.27 -16.01 -1.41
CA THR A 52 -3.56 -16.04 -2.11
C THR A 52 -4.73 -15.67 -1.23
N MET A 53 -4.59 -15.91 0.07
CA MET A 53 -5.68 -15.62 0.99
C MET A 53 -6.00 -14.15 1.08
N SER A 54 -4.99 -13.32 1.05
CA SER A 54 -5.20 -11.88 1.18
C SER A 54 -5.94 -11.30 -0.02
N LEU A 55 -5.80 -11.91 -1.18
CA LEU A 55 -6.52 -11.44 -2.37
C LEU A 55 -8.01 -11.56 -2.21
N GLU A 56 -8.46 -12.67 -1.62
CA GLU A 56 -9.89 -12.87 -1.38
C GLU A 56 -10.43 -11.84 -0.41
N MET A 57 -9.68 -11.56 0.62
CA MET A 57 -10.12 -10.58 1.60
C MET A 57 -10.17 -9.17 1.02
N VAL A 58 -9.25 -8.87 0.15
CA VAL A 58 -9.23 -7.56 -0.51
C VAL A 58 -10.42 -7.42 -1.44
N GLY A 59 -10.80 -8.50 -2.10
CA GLY A 59 -11.93 -8.47 -3.01
C GLY A 59 -13.28 -8.45 -2.31
N ALA A 60 -13.29 -8.72 -1.05
CA ALA A 60 -14.55 -8.82 -0.31
C ALA A 60 -15.15 -7.46 0.03
#